data_cfac5c71e832220badbd0fab810e9a7a
#
_entry.id   cfac5c71e832220badbd0fab810e9a7a
#
_cell.length_a   1.000
_cell.length_b   1.000
_cell.length_c   1.000
_cell.angle_alpha   90.00
_cell.angle_beta   90.00
_cell.angle_gamma   90.00
#
_symmetry.space_group_name_H-M   'P 1'
#
loop_
_entity.id
_entity.type
_entity.pdbx_description
1 polymer ?
#
loop_
_entity_poly.entity_id
_entity_poly.type
_entity_poly.pdbx_seq_one_letter_code
_entity_poly.pdbx_strand_id
1 'polypeptide(L)'
;MSGIRVQRRGVIGVGVALALGACVDQANGGGAGSRDQITAVGSSTVYPFTTMIAEQLVATDSRAKAPVIESTGTGAGMKLFCAGIGAAHPDIEDASRRMRASEYATCARNGAGQILEIQVGIDGIAFAEAKAGPKMALTPVDLYRALAANPGGKPNRARTWRDVNPALPAIPIQVYGPPATSGTRDALAELILTRGCEESDPTARALASTDPDAHRALCTRVREDGAYVDAGENDNLIVQKLQSNPSAIGVFGYSYLEENRNAVNGVAISGVKPTYATIADNRYPGSRPLYVYVKKAHLSAIPGLRTLLKLYAANWSATGPLVKRGLIASPEPVQARAAAIIRNETPLDPAELS
;
A
#
# COMPACT_ATOMS: atom_id res chain seq x y z
N MET A 1 -1.51 80.24 34.13
CA MET A 1 -2.01 81.45 33.35
C MET A 1 -2.93 80.96 32.25
N SER A 2 -4.14 81.43 32.23
CA SER A 2 -5.19 81.43 31.22
C SER A 2 -5.52 80.05 30.60
N GLY A 3 -6.62 79.43 30.80
CA GLY A 3 -8.02 79.77 31.03
C GLY A 3 -8.76 80.13 29.76
N ILE A 4 -9.44 79.17 29.10
CA ILE A 4 -10.60 79.52 28.28
C ILE A 4 -11.61 78.34 28.36
N ARG A 5 -12.78 78.67 28.93
CA ARG A 5 -14.03 77.89 28.87
C ARG A 5 -14.76 78.26 27.58
N VAL A 6 -15.33 77.27 26.87
CA VAL A 6 -16.45 77.49 25.95
C VAL A 6 -17.48 76.39 26.02
N GLN A 7 -18.62 76.87 26.29
CA GLN A 7 -20.01 76.43 26.44
C GLN A 7 -20.55 75.32 25.61
N ARG A 8 -21.47 74.54 26.26
CA ARG A 8 -22.49 73.66 25.75
C ARG A 8 -23.44 74.33 24.76
N ARG A 9 -23.76 73.65 23.70
CA ARG A 9 -25.07 73.73 23.07
C ARG A 9 -25.58 72.34 22.77
N GLY A 10 -26.70 71.96 23.37
CA GLY A 10 -27.44 70.76 23.10
C GLY A 10 -28.20 70.86 21.78
N VAL A 11 -28.25 69.71 21.08
CA VAL A 11 -29.19 69.48 19.98
C VAL A 11 -29.90 68.19 20.28
N ILE A 12 -31.22 68.29 20.46
CA ILE A 12 -32.15 67.14 20.57
C ILE A 12 -32.33 66.57 19.18
N GLY A 13 -31.91 65.34 18.96
CA GLY A 13 -32.15 64.62 17.73
C GLY A 13 -33.00 63.35 18.02
N VAL A 14 -34.17 63.35 17.42
CA VAL A 14 -35.22 62.36 17.48
C VAL A 14 -34.68 60.99 16.99
N GLY A 15 -34.75 60.00 17.85
CA GLY A 15 -34.37 58.63 17.48
C GLY A 15 -35.47 57.93 16.67
N VAL A 16 -35.14 57.52 15.44
CA VAL A 16 -35.90 56.54 14.67
C VAL A 16 -35.29 55.22 14.94
N ALA A 17 -35.99 54.36 15.70
CA ALA A 17 -35.63 52.96 15.91
C ALA A 17 -36.00 52.16 14.65
N LEU A 18 -35.01 51.85 13.82
CA LEU A 18 -35.11 50.80 12.79
C LEU A 18 -34.87 49.46 13.46
N ALA A 19 -35.93 48.72 13.66
CA ALA A 19 -35.88 47.31 14.02
C ALA A 19 -35.34 46.53 12.81
N LEU A 20 -34.03 46.25 12.78
CA LEU A 20 -33.44 45.25 11.94
C LEU A 20 -33.79 43.85 12.54
N GLY A 21 -34.80 43.20 11.96
CA GLY A 21 -35.08 41.80 12.19
C GLY A 21 -33.89 40.99 11.70
N ALA A 22 -33.05 40.53 12.62
CA ALA A 22 -32.08 39.48 12.35
C ALA A 22 -32.86 38.20 12.12
N CYS A 23 -33.03 37.80 10.85
CA CYS A 23 -33.30 36.41 10.51
C CYS A 23 -32.10 35.59 10.97
N VAL A 24 -32.18 35.03 12.16
CA VAL A 24 -31.35 33.92 12.58
C VAL A 24 -31.82 32.74 11.75
N ASP A 25 -31.16 32.49 10.61
CA ASP A 25 -31.22 31.20 9.97
C ASP A 25 -30.71 30.19 11.00
N GLN A 26 -31.66 29.55 11.67
CA GLN A 26 -31.40 28.29 12.36
C GLN A 26 -30.95 27.30 11.25
N ALA A 27 -29.63 27.21 11.02
CA ALA A 27 -29.04 26.09 10.34
C ALA A 27 -29.34 24.83 11.16
N ASN A 28 -30.48 24.26 10.83
CA ASN A 28 -30.87 22.93 11.30
C ASN A 28 -29.78 21.91 10.99
N GLY A 29 -29.42 21.18 12.02
CA GLY A 29 -28.99 19.79 12.02
C GLY A 29 -27.97 19.36 10.99
N GLY A 30 -26.75 19.07 11.44
CA GLY A 30 -25.68 18.44 10.72
C GLY A 30 -26.09 17.39 9.70
N GLY A 31 -26.40 17.80 8.50
CA GLY A 31 -26.25 16.99 7.34
C GLY A 31 -24.74 16.80 7.15
N ALA A 32 -24.23 15.60 7.37
CA ALA A 32 -22.90 15.23 6.91
C ALA A 32 -22.85 15.60 5.42
N GLY A 33 -22.15 16.69 5.06
CA GLY A 33 -22.11 17.18 3.70
C GLY A 33 -21.73 16.04 2.77
N SER A 34 -22.59 15.69 1.81
CA SER A 34 -22.27 14.67 0.83
C SER A 34 -21.16 15.22 -0.06
N ARG A 35 -20.03 14.55 -0.06
CA ARG A 35 -18.95 14.78 -1.02
C ARG A 35 -19.36 14.10 -2.32
N ASP A 36 -19.11 14.72 -3.45
CA ASP A 36 -19.40 14.20 -4.79
C ASP A 36 -18.15 13.62 -5.48
N GLN A 37 -17.07 13.45 -4.73
CA GLN A 37 -15.78 12.93 -5.18
C GLN A 37 -15.31 11.81 -4.27
N ILE A 38 -14.91 10.68 -4.87
CA ILE A 38 -14.35 9.53 -4.16
C ILE A 38 -12.96 9.89 -3.63
N THR A 39 -12.66 9.48 -2.40
CA THR A 39 -11.32 9.60 -1.80
C THR A 39 -10.83 8.23 -1.36
N ALA A 40 -9.65 7.86 -1.85
CA ALA A 40 -8.93 6.65 -1.46
C ALA A 40 -7.59 7.03 -0.81
N VAL A 41 -7.19 6.27 0.20
CA VAL A 41 -5.88 6.41 0.86
C VAL A 41 -5.25 5.02 1.00
N GLY A 42 -3.95 4.93 1.24
CA GLY A 42 -3.34 3.66 1.67
C GLY A 42 -2.11 3.25 0.87
N SER A 43 -2.03 1.98 0.54
CA SER A 43 -0.86 1.29 0.01
C SER A 43 -0.35 1.86 -1.31
N SER A 44 0.95 2.15 -1.38
CA SER A 44 1.68 2.47 -2.62
C SER A 44 1.60 1.35 -3.65
N THR A 45 1.53 0.09 -3.19
CA THR A 45 1.44 -1.09 -4.06
C THR A 45 0.07 -1.21 -4.75
N VAL A 46 -1.02 -0.83 -4.06
CA VAL A 46 -2.39 -0.88 -4.61
C VAL A 46 -2.72 0.38 -5.41
N TYR A 47 -2.11 1.51 -5.06
CA TYR A 47 -2.30 2.82 -5.68
C TYR A 47 -2.37 2.81 -7.23
N PRO A 48 -1.44 2.17 -7.98
CA PRO A 48 -1.48 2.18 -9.45
C PRO A 48 -2.68 1.43 -10.02
N PHE A 49 -3.22 0.45 -9.29
CA PHE A 49 -4.41 -0.29 -9.70
C PHE A 49 -5.68 0.53 -9.44
N THR A 50 -5.81 1.14 -8.27
CA THR A 50 -6.92 2.04 -7.94
C THR A 50 -6.95 3.24 -8.88
N THR A 51 -5.79 3.81 -9.21
CA THR A 51 -5.66 4.91 -10.17
C THR A 51 -6.17 4.52 -11.55
N MET A 52 -5.79 3.34 -12.06
CA MET A 52 -6.27 2.85 -13.36
C MET A 52 -7.79 2.67 -13.37
N ILE A 53 -8.37 2.13 -12.30
CA ILE A 53 -9.83 1.97 -12.18
C ILE A 53 -10.53 3.34 -12.08
N ALA A 54 -9.93 4.30 -11.39
CA ALA A 54 -10.43 5.67 -11.31
C ALA A 54 -10.43 6.38 -12.67
N GLU A 55 -9.35 6.24 -13.44
CA GLU A 55 -9.26 6.75 -14.82
C GLU A 55 -10.36 6.13 -15.71
N GLN A 56 -10.60 4.84 -15.57
CA GLN A 56 -11.66 4.16 -16.31
C GLN A 56 -13.07 4.61 -15.88
N LEU A 57 -13.28 4.89 -14.60
CA LEU A 57 -14.54 5.46 -14.09
C LEU A 57 -14.86 6.77 -14.80
N VAL A 58 -13.89 7.70 -14.84
CA VAL A 58 -14.06 9.01 -15.49
C VAL A 58 -14.24 8.88 -16.99
N ALA A 59 -13.56 7.93 -17.64
CA ALA A 59 -13.68 7.67 -19.05
C ALA A 59 -15.06 7.10 -19.44
N THR A 60 -15.72 6.37 -18.53
CA THR A 60 -17.02 5.72 -18.78
C THR A 60 -18.22 6.52 -18.28
N ASP A 61 -18.03 7.43 -17.32
CA ASP A 61 -19.09 8.34 -16.83
C ASP A 61 -18.55 9.79 -16.78
N SER A 62 -18.92 10.59 -17.76
CA SER A 62 -18.50 12.01 -17.87
C SER A 62 -18.98 12.90 -16.71
N ARG A 63 -19.91 12.42 -15.88
CA ARG A 63 -20.39 13.14 -14.68
C ARG A 63 -19.58 12.76 -13.44
N ALA A 64 -18.81 11.68 -13.49
CA ALA A 64 -17.97 11.28 -12.38
C ALA A 64 -16.80 12.27 -12.20
N LYS A 65 -16.63 12.79 -11.01
CA LYS A 65 -15.41 13.52 -10.65
C LYS A 65 -14.25 12.57 -10.50
N ALA A 66 -13.08 12.98 -10.93
CA ALA A 66 -11.87 12.18 -10.78
C ALA A 66 -11.63 11.87 -9.29
N PRO A 67 -11.52 10.59 -8.89
CA PRO A 67 -11.20 10.23 -7.52
C PRO A 67 -9.87 10.84 -7.05
N VAL A 68 -9.79 11.24 -5.79
CA VAL A 68 -8.53 11.61 -5.13
C VAL A 68 -7.95 10.35 -4.50
N ILE A 69 -6.74 9.99 -4.89
CA ILE A 69 -6.07 8.78 -4.41
C ILE A 69 -4.72 9.19 -3.83
N GLU A 70 -4.49 8.89 -2.55
CA GLU A 70 -3.28 9.25 -1.82
C GLU A 70 -2.50 8.01 -1.37
N SER A 71 -1.25 7.91 -1.80
CA SER A 71 -0.33 6.85 -1.37
C SER A 71 0.26 7.18 -0.01
N THR A 72 -0.44 6.82 1.05
CA THR A 72 -0.03 7.10 2.45
C THR A 72 0.64 5.90 3.13
N GLY A 73 0.65 4.74 2.46
CA GLY A 73 0.98 3.44 3.03
C GLY A 73 -0.18 2.85 3.84
N THR A 74 -0.32 1.52 3.84
CA THR A 74 -1.44 0.79 4.48
C THR A 74 -1.68 1.20 5.94
N GLY A 75 -0.62 1.34 6.75
CA GLY A 75 -0.80 1.63 8.18
C GLY A 75 -1.29 3.04 8.46
N ALA A 76 -0.85 4.04 7.72
CA ALA A 76 -1.29 5.42 7.85
C ALA A 76 -2.69 5.60 7.23
N GLY A 77 -2.93 5.03 6.06
CA GLY A 77 -4.24 5.03 5.42
C GLY A 77 -5.31 4.39 6.29
N MET A 78 -5.01 3.24 6.92
CA MET A 78 -5.92 2.57 7.84
C MET A 78 -6.33 3.45 9.03
N LYS A 79 -5.39 4.27 9.56
CA LYS A 79 -5.70 5.27 10.62
C LYS A 79 -6.66 6.35 10.12
N LEU A 80 -6.42 6.88 8.93
CA LEU A 80 -7.29 7.90 8.31
C LEU A 80 -8.67 7.32 7.99
N PHE A 81 -8.71 6.12 7.43
CA PHE A 81 -9.94 5.41 7.10
C PHE A 81 -10.76 5.10 8.36
N CYS A 82 -10.14 4.61 9.44
CA CYS A 82 -10.81 4.30 10.69
C CYS A 82 -11.10 5.51 11.58
N ALA A 83 -10.78 6.75 11.17
CA ALA A 83 -11.03 7.94 11.97
C ALA A 83 -12.51 8.31 12.08
N GLY A 84 -13.38 7.84 11.16
CA GLY A 84 -14.81 8.11 11.19
C GLY A 84 -15.52 7.83 9.88
N ILE A 85 -16.78 8.25 9.79
CA ILE A 85 -17.62 8.23 8.59
C ILE A 85 -17.96 9.67 8.16
N GLY A 86 -18.48 9.84 6.94
CA GLY A 86 -18.90 11.14 6.42
C GLY A 86 -17.83 11.82 5.55
N ALA A 87 -18.14 13.01 5.06
CA ALA A 87 -17.40 13.70 3.99
C ALA A 87 -15.94 14.03 4.32
N ALA A 88 -15.58 14.12 5.60
CA ALA A 88 -14.22 14.41 6.06
C ALA A 88 -13.27 13.21 6.07
N HIS A 89 -13.80 12.01 5.82
CA HIS A 89 -13.04 10.76 5.94
C HIS A 89 -12.99 10.00 4.61
N PRO A 90 -11.90 9.26 4.30
CA PRO A 90 -11.77 8.49 3.07
C PRO A 90 -12.87 7.44 2.92
N ASP A 91 -13.24 7.15 1.67
CA ASP A 91 -14.22 6.12 1.30
C ASP A 91 -13.58 4.75 1.21
N ILE A 92 -12.34 4.75 0.72
CA ILE A 92 -11.54 3.58 0.38
C ILE A 92 -10.24 3.60 1.17
N GLU A 93 -9.84 2.44 1.64
CA GLU A 93 -8.48 2.13 2.06
C GLU A 93 -7.89 1.05 1.15
N ASP A 94 -6.80 1.40 0.47
CA ASP A 94 -5.97 0.50 -0.30
C ASP A 94 -4.97 -0.20 0.62
N ALA A 95 -4.97 -1.52 0.67
CA ALA A 95 -4.15 -2.25 1.64
C ALA A 95 -3.32 -3.38 1.02
N SER A 96 -2.04 -3.42 1.34
CA SER A 96 -1.11 -4.48 0.94
C SER A 96 -0.99 -5.61 1.97
N ARG A 97 -1.89 -5.66 2.92
CA ARG A 97 -2.12 -6.73 3.90
C ARG A 97 -3.56 -6.69 4.38
N ARG A 98 -4.00 -7.80 4.98
CA ARG A 98 -5.32 -7.82 5.62
C ARG A 98 -5.38 -6.83 6.80
N MET A 99 -6.55 -6.24 7.03
CA MET A 99 -6.87 -5.42 8.21
C MET A 99 -6.68 -6.25 9.48
N ARG A 100 -6.09 -5.64 10.51
CA ARG A 100 -5.92 -6.29 11.82
C ARG A 100 -7.19 -6.12 12.67
N ALA A 101 -7.43 -7.06 13.59
CA ALA A 101 -8.55 -6.97 14.51
C ALA A 101 -8.55 -5.65 15.33
N SER A 102 -7.37 -5.15 15.73
CA SER A 102 -7.21 -3.87 16.45
C SER A 102 -7.57 -2.65 15.60
N GLU A 103 -7.30 -2.69 14.29
CA GLU A 103 -7.67 -1.63 13.35
C GLU A 103 -9.18 -1.62 13.13
N TYR A 104 -9.78 -2.80 12.90
CA TYR A 104 -11.23 -2.93 12.81
C TYR A 104 -11.95 -2.43 14.09
N ALA A 105 -11.45 -2.81 15.28
CA ALA A 105 -12.00 -2.32 16.54
C ALA A 105 -11.95 -0.79 16.65
N THR A 106 -10.92 -0.14 16.08
CA THR A 106 -10.82 1.32 16.00
C THR A 106 -11.84 1.90 15.04
N CYS A 107 -11.98 1.33 13.83
CA CYS A 107 -13.02 1.68 12.89
C CYS A 107 -14.42 1.59 13.53
N ALA A 108 -14.73 0.48 14.20
CA ALA A 108 -16.04 0.23 14.83
C ALA A 108 -16.36 1.26 15.94
N ARG A 109 -15.38 1.57 16.81
CA ARG A 109 -15.54 2.62 17.84
C ARG A 109 -15.85 4.00 17.27
N ASN A 110 -15.33 4.29 16.08
CA ASN A 110 -15.53 5.56 15.38
C ASN A 110 -16.72 5.53 14.40
N GLY A 111 -17.61 4.53 14.50
CA GLY A 111 -18.81 4.41 13.68
C GLY A 111 -18.60 3.81 12.30
N ALA A 112 -17.36 3.47 11.91
CA ALA A 112 -17.02 2.90 10.60
C ALA A 112 -16.91 1.36 10.62
N GLY A 113 -17.71 0.65 11.43
CA GLY A 113 -17.63 -0.81 11.59
C GLY A 113 -18.26 -1.62 10.45
N GLN A 114 -19.08 -1.01 9.59
CA GLN A 114 -19.63 -1.69 8.41
C GLN A 114 -18.68 -1.49 7.22
N ILE A 115 -17.74 -2.42 7.03
CA ILE A 115 -16.65 -2.33 6.06
C ILE A 115 -16.72 -3.51 5.10
N LEU A 116 -16.66 -3.26 3.79
CA LEU A 116 -16.46 -4.31 2.80
C LEU A 116 -14.96 -4.61 2.69
N GLU A 117 -14.57 -5.89 2.77
CA GLU A 117 -13.23 -6.38 2.50
C GLU A 117 -13.19 -7.03 1.13
N ILE A 118 -12.47 -6.45 0.18
CA ILE A 118 -12.43 -6.90 -1.20
C ILE A 118 -10.99 -7.25 -1.55
N GLN A 119 -10.67 -8.54 -1.69
CA GLN A 119 -9.36 -8.95 -2.21
C GLN A 119 -9.34 -8.73 -3.72
N VAL A 120 -8.55 -7.76 -4.18
CA VAL A 120 -8.52 -7.34 -5.59
C VAL A 120 -7.49 -8.11 -6.42
N GLY A 121 -6.52 -8.75 -5.79
CA GLY A 121 -5.46 -9.50 -6.44
C GLY A 121 -4.35 -9.88 -5.47
N ILE A 122 -3.21 -10.19 -6.02
CA ILE A 122 -2.01 -10.57 -5.27
C ILE A 122 -0.84 -9.71 -5.80
N ASP A 123 -0.02 -9.20 -4.89
CA ASP A 123 1.30 -8.66 -5.18
C ASP A 123 2.34 -9.76 -5.00
N GLY A 124 3.36 -9.79 -5.87
CA GLY A 124 4.44 -10.74 -5.76
C GLY A 124 5.72 -10.19 -6.36
N ILE A 125 6.79 -10.23 -5.57
CA ILE A 125 8.14 -9.99 -6.05
C ILE A 125 8.85 -11.32 -6.24
N ALA A 126 9.71 -11.39 -7.25
CA ALA A 126 10.53 -12.56 -7.51
C ALA A 126 12.01 -12.19 -7.45
N PHE A 127 12.79 -13.08 -6.85
CA PHE A 127 14.23 -13.08 -7.03
C PHE A 127 14.59 -13.97 -8.20
N ALA A 128 15.49 -13.51 -9.05
CA ALA A 128 15.89 -14.22 -10.25
C ALA A 128 17.41 -14.19 -10.45
N GLU A 129 17.91 -15.17 -11.18
CA GLU A 129 19.28 -15.26 -11.64
C GLU A 129 19.32 -15.60 -13.13
N ALA A 130 20.43 -15.36 -13.81
CA ALA A 130 20.61 -15.79 -15.17
C ALA A 130 20.48 -17.32 -15.30
N LYS A 131 20.17 -17.83 -16.50
CA LYS A 131 20.15 -19.30 -16.77
C LYS A 131 21.48 -19.99 -16.40
N ALA A 132 22.59 -19.30 -16.62
CA ALA A 132 23.93 -19.74 -16.25
C ALA A 132 24.35 -19.35 -14.83
N GLY A 133 23.42 -18.84 -14.03
CA GLY A 133 23.67 -18.32 -12.68
C GLY A 133 24.02 -19.44 -11.67
N PRO A 134 24.35 -19.05 -10.43
CA PRO A 134 24.93 -19.92 -9.41
C PRO A 134 23.93 -20.91 -8.78
N LYS A 135 22.66 -20.93 -9.21
CA LYS A 135 21.56 -21.74 -8.67
C LYS A 135 21.34 -21.50 -7.18
N MET A 136 21.15 -20.22 -6.85
CA MET A 136 20.98 -19.78 -5.48
C MET A 136 19.69 -20.34 -4.86
N ALA A 137 19.77 -20.68 -3.57
CA ALA A 137 18.63 -20.92 -2.70
C ALA A 137 18.83 -20.05 -1.45
N LEU A 138 17.92 -19.09 -1.22
CA LEU A 138 18.08 -18.05 -0.21
C LEU A 138 16.95 -18.14 0.82
N THR A 139 17.18 -17.53 1.98
CA THR A 139 16.15 -17.32 2.99
C THR A 139 15.93 -15.80 3.17
N PRO A 140 14.81 -15.36 3.78
CA PRO A 140 14.66 -13.95 4.16
C PRO A 140 15.80 -13.45 5.06
N VAL A 141 16.33 -14.30 5.94
CA VAL A 141 17.49 -13.99 6.80
C VAL A 141 18.75 -13.73 5.97
N ASP A 142 19.02 -14.56 4.95
CA ASP A 142 20.16 -14.36 4.06
C ASP A 142 20.04 -13.03 3.32
N LEU A 143 18.85 -12.74 2.77
CA LEU A 143 18.57 -11.51 2.05
C LEU A 143 18.65 -10.26 2.96
N TYR A 144 18.12 -10.34 4.17
CA TYR A 144 18.26 -9.27 5.15
C TYR A 144 19.74 -9.01 5.48
N ARG A 145 20.50 -10.03 5.82
CA ARG A 145 21.94 -9.90 6.12
C ARG A 145 22.75 -9.42 4.93
N ALA A 146 22.35 -9.76 3.71
CA ALA A 146 23.01 -9.31 2.50
C ALA A 146 22.71 -7.84 2.17
N LEU A 147 21.45 -7.40 2.33
CA LEU A 147 20.95 -6.15 1.75
C LEU A 147 20.63 -5.06 2.78
N ALA A 148 20.42 -5.38 4.06
CA ALA A 148 20.17 -4.36 5.07
C ALA A 148 21.42 -3.49 5.29
N ALA A 149 21.21 -2.19 5.49
CA ALA A 149 22.31 -1.24 5.78
C ALA A 149 22.99 -1.56 7.10
N ASN A 150 22.21 -1.94 8.12
CA ASN A 150 22.70 -2.16 9.49
C ASN A 150 22.09 -3.45 10.09
N PRO A 151 22.41 -4.64 9.58
CA PRO A 151 21.90 -5.87 10.15
C PRO A 151 22.38 -6.03 11.59
N GLY A 152 21.43 -6.31 12.53
CA GLY A 152 21.73 -6.37 13.96
C GLY A 152 22.24 -5.05 14.54
N GLY A 153 21.86 -3.91 13.96
CA GLY A 153 22.23 -2.56 14.42
C GLY A 153 23.66 -2.13 14.09
N LYS A 154 24.40 -2.90 13.29
CA LYS A 154 25.80 -2.59 12.92
C LYS A 154 25.92 -2.40 11.41
N PRO A 155 26.82 -1.49 10.92
CA PRO A 155 27.07 -1.32 9.50
C PRO A 155 27.39 -2.65 8.82
N ASN A 156 26.73 -2.92 7.69
CA ASN A 156 26.90 -4.15 6.93
C ASN A 156 28.30 -4.23 6.32
N ARG A 157 29.05 -5.28 6.62
CA ARG A 157 30.40 -5.52 6.11
C ARG A 157 30.50 -6.75 5.20
N ALA A 158 29.40 -7.48 5.01
CA ALA A 158 29.38 -8.64 4.12
C ALA A 158 29.70 -8.22 2.67
N ARG A 159 30.59 -8.91 2.01
CA ARG A 159 31.01 -8.67 0.63
C ARG A 159 30.62 -9.81 -0.29
N THR A 160 30.56 -11.03 0.26
CA THR A 160 30.19 -12.22 -0.47
C THR A 160 28.97 -12.89 0.16
N TRP A 161 28.27 -13.69 -0.60
CA TRP A 161 27.15 -14.47 -0.07
C TRP A 161 27.59 -15.44 1.03
N ARG A 162 28.84 -15.93 0.97
CA ARG A 162 29.42 -16.77 2.04
C ARG A 162 29.61 -16.03 3.36
N ASP A 163 29.83 -14.71 3.34
CA ASP A 163 29.93 -13.90 4.56
C ASP A 163 28.58 -13.82 5.28
N VAL A 164 27.49 -13.95 4.53
CA VAL A 164 26.12 -13.93 5.04
C VAL A 164 25.72 -15.30 5.58
N ASN A 165 26.05 -16.35 4.82
CA ASN A 165 25.73 -17.73 5.14
C ASN A 165 26.85 -18.65 4.58
N PRO A 166 27.59 -19.37 5.43
CA PRO A 166 28.69 -20.23 5.00
C PRO A 166 28.32 -21.31 3.98
N ALA A 167 27.03 -21.68 3.88
CA ALA A 167 26.53 -22.65 2.90
C ALA A 167 26.40 -22.05 1.48
N LEU A 168 26.45 -20.72 1.35
CA LEU A 168 26.34 -20.04 0.07
C LEU A 168 27.71 -19.89 -0.62
N PRO A 169 27.74 -19.66 -1.94
CA PRO A 169 28.98 -19.52 -2.69
C PRO A 169 29.75 -18.26 -2.30
N ALA A 170 31.09 -18.29 -2.42
CA ALA A 170 31.96 -17.15 -2.18
C ALA A 170 32.00 -16.20 -3.40
N ILE A 171 30.86 -15.77 -3.87
CA ILE A 171 30.73 -14.80 -4.96
C ILE A 171 30.27 -13.45 -4.37
N PRO A 172 30.59 -12.32 -5.01
CA PRO A 172 30.17 -11.00 -4.54
C PRO A 172 28.67 -10.89 -4.37
N ILE A 173 28.24 -10.19 -3.32
CA ILE A 173 26.84 -9.78 -3.21
C ILE A 173 26.59 -8.67 -4.22
N GLN A 174 25.79 -8.98 -5.23
CA GLN A 174 25.31 -7.99 -6.20
C GLN A 174 23.86 -8.29 -6.53
N VAL A 175 22.98 -7.37 -6.16
CA VAL A 175 21.54 -7.48 -6.39
C VAL A 175 21.08 -6.26 -7.18
N TYR A 176 20.53 -6.50 -8.36
CA TYR A 176 19.87 -5.50 -9.17
C TYR A 176 18.39 -5.42 -8.81
N GLY A 177 17.87 -4.25 -8.55
CA GLY A 177 16.46 -4.08 -8.22
C GLY A 177 15.96 -2.67 -8.50
N PRO A 178 14.66 -2.42 -8.28
CA PRO A 178 14.05 -1.13 -8.53
C PRO A 178 14.48 -0.07 -7.50
N PRO A 179 14.27 1.24 -7.82
CA PRO A 179 14.58 2.37 -6.96
C PRO A 179 13.69 2.42 -5.71
N ALA A 180 14.05 3.27 -4.76
CA ALA A 180 13.30 3.47 -3.52
C ALA A 180 11.87 4.01 -3.74
N THR A 181 11.55 4.52 -4.92
CA THR A 181 10.21 5.02 -5.30
C THR A 181 9.27 3.91 -5.77
N SER A 182 9.79 2.69 -6.00
CA SER A 182 9.03 1.58 -6.56
C SER A 182 8.26 0.79 -5.49
N GLY A 183 6.99 0.42 -5.79
CA GLY A 183 6.21 -0.50 -4.95
C GLY A 183 6.85 -1.88 -4.79
N THR A 184 7.62 -2.36 -5.78
CA THR A 184 8.42 -3.60 -5.68
C THR A 184 9.54 -3.46 -4.65
N ARG A 185 10.14 -2.26 -4.52
CA ARG A 185 11.12 -1.98 -3.48
C ARG A 185 10.47 -1.97 -2.08
N ASP A 186 9.27 -1.42 -1.95
CA ASP A 186 8.49 -1.48 -0.72
C ASP A 186 8.17 -2.93 -0.35
N ALA A 187 7.75 -3.74 -1.33
CA ALA A 187 7.49 -5.17 -1.13
C ALA A 187 8.74 -5.95 -0.70
N LEU A 188 9.92 -5.65 -1.27
CA LEU A 188 11.19 -6.20 -0.82
C LEU A 188 11.45 -5.88 0.66
N ALA A 189 11.27 -4.64 1.05
CA ALA A 189 11.48 -4.19 2.43
C ALA A 189 10.48 -4.84 3.40
N GLU A 190 9.20 -4.86 3.06
CA GLU A 190 8.14 -5.34 3.95
C GLU A 190 8.06 -6.87 4.02
N LEU A 191 8.14 -7.58 2.89
CA LEU A 191 7.93 -9.03 2.85
C LEU A 191 9.20 -9.83 3.17
N ILE A 192 10.36 -9.32 2.75
CA ILE A 192 11.61 -10.07 2.82
C ILE A 192 12.53 -9.52 3.91
N LEU A 193 12.86 -8.23 3.87
CA LEU A 193 13.85 -7.69 4.80
C LEU A 193 13.29 -7.63 6.23
N THR A 194 12.06 -7.17 6.41
CA THR A 194 11.40 -7.16 7.73
C THR A 194 11.31 -8.56 8.31
N ARG A 195 10.87 -9.54 7.52
CA ARG A 195 10.80 -10.93 7.94
C ARG A 195 12.18 -11.47 8.33
N GLY A 196 13.19 -11.28 7.51
CA GLY A 196 14.55 -11.73 7.79
C GLY A 196 15.17 -11.04 9.02
N CYS A 197 14.85 -9.77 9.25
CA CYS A 197 15.22 -9.01 10.44
C CYS A 197 14.63 -9.66 11.70
N GLU A 198 13.32 -9.85 11.73
CA GLU A 198 12.60 -10.40 12.88
C GLU A 198 12.92 -11.88 13.15
N GLU A 199 13.21 -12.67 12.11
CA GLU A 199 13.64 -14.07 12.24
C GLU A 199 15.09 -14.16 12.78
N SER A 200 15.94 -13.18 12.47
CA SER A 200 17.34 -13.17 12.90
C SER A 200 17.59 -12.51 14.25
N ASP A 201 16.67 -11.64 14.71
CA ASP A 201 16.80 -10.88 15.96
C ASP A 201 15.44 -10.74 16.69
N PRO A 202 15.24 -11.49 17.80
CA PRO A 202 14.02 -11.37 18.60
C PRO A 202 13.76 -9.96 19.14
N THR A 203 14.80 -9.14 19.35
CA THR A 203 14.62 -7.75 19.82
C THR A 203 14.01 -6.87 18.72
N ALA A 204 14.35 -7.11 17.46
CA ALA A 204 13.75 -6.43 16.32
C ALA A 204 12.23 -6.68 16.27
N ARG A 205 11.78 -7.92 16.52
CA ARG A 205 10.36 -8.24 16.58
C ARG A 205 9.63 -7.47 17.69
N ALA A 206 10.24 -7.31 18.86
CA ALA A 206 9.65 -6.53 19.94
C ALA A 206 9.50 -5.04 19.58
N LEU A 207 10.45 -4.46 18.82
CA LEU A 207 10.38 -3.08 18.35
C LEU A 207 9.15 -2.81 17.45
N ALA A 208 8.65 -3.80 16.72
CA ALA A 208 7.49 -3.61 15.86
C ALA A 208 6.25 -3.05 16.61
N SER A 209 6.13 -3.35 17.91
CA SER A 209 5.05 -2.87 18.76
C SER A 209 5.46 -1.72 19.71
N THR A 210 6.71 -1.65 20.14
CA THR A 210 7.19 -0.68 21.13
C THR A 210 7.74 0.60 20.50
N ASP A 211 8.41 0.49 19.34
CA ASP A 211 8.96 1.60 18.56
C ASP A 211 8.96 1.26 17.06
N PRO A 212 7.83 1.47 16.37
CA PRO A 212 7.69 1.12 14.94
C PRO A 212 8.67 1.86 14.02
N ASP A 213 9.13 3.05 14.40
CA ASP A 213 10.07 3.83 13.57
C ASP A 213 11.50 3.27 13.72
N ALA A 214 11.92 2.92 14.92
CA ALA A 214 13.17 2.19 15.15
C ALA A 214 13.16 0.81 14.47
N HIS A 215 12.05 0.08 14.56
CA HIS A 215 11.86 -1.18 13.84
C HIS A 215 12.04 -1.00 12.32
N ARG A 216 11.38 -0.01 11.73
CA ARG A 216 11.51 0.29 10.30
C ARG A 216 12.94 0.64 9.92
N ALA A 217 13.59 1.53 10.69
CA ALA A 217 14.97 1.94 10.44
C ALA A 217 15.95 0.76 10.49
N LEU A 218 15.74 -0.20 11.38
CA LEU A 218 16.57 -1.39 11.54
C LEU A 218 16.31 -2.41 10.42
N CYS A 219 15.04 -2.68 10.10
CA CYS A 219 14.66 -3.84 9.30
C CYS A 219 14.52 -3.56 7.80
N THR A 220 14.26 -2.30 7.39
CA THR A 220 13.89 -2.01 5.99
C THR A 220 14.91 -1.19 5.21
N ARG A 221 15.87 -0.58 5.89
CA ARG A 221 16.87 0.25 5.22
C ARG A 221 17.86 -0.60 4.43
N VAL A 222 17.88 -0.40 3.13
CA VAL A 222 18.81 -1.10 2.22
C VAL A 222 20.13 -0.36 2.15
N ARG A 223 21.23 -1.13 2.02
CA ARG A 223 22.60 -0.60 1.90
C ARG A 223 22.83 0.07 0.53
N GLU A 224 23.73 1.06 0.50
CA GLU A 224 24.02 1.90 -0.66
C GLU A 224 25.48 1.81 -1.13
N ASP A 225 26.21 0.78 -0.71
CA ASP A 225 27.65 0.59 -0.98
C ASP A 225 27.92 -0.26 -2.23
N GLY A 226 26.91 -0.43 -3.11
CA GLY A 226 27.03 -1.13 -4.38
C GLY A 226 26.63 -2.62 -4.34
N ALA A 227 26.34 -3.19 -3.18
CA ALA A 227 25.80 -4.56 -3.09
C ALA A 227 24.35 -4.64 -3.59
N TYR A 228 23.55 -3.60 -3.34
CA TYR A 228 22.28 -3.35 -4.03
C TYR A 228 22.49 -2.25 -5.07
N VAL A 229 22.07 -2.49 -6.28
CA VAL A 229 22.20 -1.57 -7.41
C VAL A 229 20.81 -1.21 -7.92
N ASP A 230 20.47 0.06 -7.81
CA ASP A 230 19.29 0.62 -8.45
C ASP A 230 19.42 0.49 -9.97
N ALA A 231 18.48 -0.24 -10.58
CA ALA A 231 18.46 -0.49 -12.02
C ALA A 231 17.35 0.30 -12.74
N GLY A 232 16.70 1.23 -12.03
CA GLY A 232 15.57 2.02 -12.53
C GLY A 232 14.23 1.30 -12.43
N GLU A 233 13.17 1.98 -12.86
CA GLU A 233 11.78 1.46 -12.80
C GLU A 233 11.46 0.42 -13.89
N ASN A 234 12.34 0.24 -14.87
CA ASN A 234 12.12 -0.70 -15.98
C ASN A 234 12.76 -2.06 -15.66
N ASP A 235 11.96 -3.02 -15.24
CA ASP A 235 12.40 -4.37 -14.87
C ASP A 235 13.11 -5.13 -16.01
N ASN A 236 12.89 -4.77 -17.28
CA ASN A 236 13.64 -5.34 -18.41
C ASN A 236 15.14 -5.03 -18.33
N LEU A 237 15.53 -3.90 -17.75
CA LEU A 237 16.94 -3.56 -17.53
C LEU A 237 17.57 -4.52 -16.52
N ILE A 238 16.83 -4.97 -15.52
CA ILE A 238 17.30 -5.95 -14.54
C ILE A 238 17.60 -7.28 -15.25
N VAL A 239 16.69 -7.75 -16.12
CA VAL A 239 16.88 -8.99 -16.90
C VAL A 239 18.14 -8.90 -17.78
N GLN A 240 18.34 -7.78 -18.48
CA GLN A 240 19.54 -7.55 -19.31
C GLN A 240 20.82 -7.53 -18.46
N LYS A 241 20.80 -6.90 -17.28
CA LYS A 241 21.93 -6.88 -16.34
C LYS A 241 22.27 -8.28 -15.83
N LEU A 242 21.28 -9.13 -15.56
CA LEU A 242 21.50 -10.52 -15.18
C LEU A 242 22.16 -11.34 -16.29
N GLN A 243 21.77 -11.12 -17.55
CA GLN A 243 22.40 -11.78 -18.69
C GLN A 243 23.86 -11.37 -18.86
N SER A 244 24.18 -10.09 -18.60
CA SER A 244 25.54 -9.54 -18.68
C SER A 244 26.40 -9.89 -17.47
N ASN A 245 25.79 -10.15 -16.31
CA ASN A 245 26.44 -10.55 -15.06
C ASN A 245 25.72 -11.76 -14.43
N PRO A 246 26.04 -12.99 -14.88
CA PRO A 246 25.34 -14.17 -14.44
C PRO A 246 25.49 -14.53 -12.94
N SER A 247 26.47 -13.94 -12.25
CA SER A 247 26.67 -14.14 -10.81
C SER A 247 25.77 -13.27 -9.93
N ALA A 248 25.09 -12.27 -10.50
CA ALA A 248 24.20 -11.38 -9.79
C ALA A 248 22.80 -11.97 -9.61
N ILE A 249 22.06 -11.40 -8.66
CA ILE A 249 20.63 -11.67 -8.42
C ILE A 249 19.82 -10.44 -8.84
N GLY A 250 18.65 -10.64 -9.43
CA GLY A 250 17.67 -9.59 -9.69
C GLY A 250 16.49 -9.70 -8.74
N VAL A 251 15.84 -8.59 -8.44
CA VAL A 251 14.55 -8.54 -7.77
C VAL A 251 13.60 -7.64 -8.54
N PHE A 252 12.41 -8.13 -8.88
CA PHE A 252 11.41 -7.44 -9.69
C PHE A 252 10.03 -8.09 -9.51
N GLY A 253 8.99 -7.52 -10.12
CA GLY A 253 7.64 -8.07 -10.07
C GLY A 253 7.56 -9.48 -10.67
N TYR A 254 6.78 -10.37 -10.07
CA TYR A 254 6.63 -11.76 -10.53
C TYR A 254 6.19 -11.87 -11.99
N SER A 255 5.36 -10.95 -12.49
CA SER A 255 4.92 -10.93 -13.89
C SER A 255 6.11 -10.88 -14.86
N TYR A 256 7.15 -10.14 -14.53
CA TYR A 256 8.38 -10.08 -15.35
C TYR A 256 9.18 -11.37 -15.32
N LEU A 257 9.18 -12.12 -14.20
CA LEU A 257 9.77 -13.46 -14.18
C LEU A 257 9.04 -14.38 -15.15
N GLU A 258 7.71 -14.35 -15.15
CA GLU A 258 6.87 -15.16 -16.06
C GLU A 258 7.18 -14.85 -17.54
N GLU A 259 7.24 -13.58 -17.90
CA GLU A 259 7.51 -13.13 -19.27
C GLU A 259 8.94 -13.47 -19.73
N ASN A 260 9.90 -13.55 -18.81
CA ASN A 260 11.32 -13.73 -19.09
C ASN A 260 11.88 -15.13 -18.69
N ARG A 261 11.03 -16.14 -18.54
CA ARG A 261 11.43 -17.51 -18.13
C ARG A 261 12.49 -18.14 -19.06
N ASN A 262 12.62 -17.68 -20.29
CA ASN A 262 13.65 -18.15 -21.23
C ASN A 262 15.04 -17.57 -20.90
N ALA A 263 15.11 -16.41 -20.29
CA ALA A 263 16.35 -15.66 -20.01
C ALA A 263 16.85 -15.86 -18.57
N VAL A 264 15.94 -16.02 -17.61
CA VAL A 264 16.23 -16.08 -16.17
C VAL A 264 15.55 -17.27 -15.48
N ASN A 265 16.06 -17.63 -14.32
CA ASN A 265 15.44 -18.60 -13.42
C ASN A 265 14.99 -17.90 -12.13
N GLY A 266 13.82 -18.26 -11.63
CA GLY A 266 13.40 -17.85 -10.29
C GLY A 266 14.23 -18.52 -9.20
N VAL A 267 14.72 -17.70 -8.25
CA VAL A 267 15.44 -18.15 -7.05
C VAL A 267 14.44 -18.59 -6.00
N ALA A 268 14.66 -19.78 -5.43
CA ALA A 268 13.82 -20.25 -4.34
C ALA A 268 14.11 -19.49 -3.04
N ILE A 269 13.07 -19.07 -2.35
CA ILE A 269 13.16 -18.46 -1.02
C ILE A 269 12.58 -19.43 0.01
N SER A 270 13.39 -19.81 1.01
CA SER A 270 13.05 -20.86 1.99
C SER A 270 12.60 -22.18 1.31
N GLY A 271 13.25 -22.55 0.21
CA GLY A 271 12.94 -23.75 -0.55
C GLY A 271 11.71 -23.66 -1.47
N VAL A 272 10.99 -22.54 -1.47
CA VAL A 272 9.78 -22.33 -2.30
C VAL A 272 10.15 -21.50 -3.53
N LYS A 273 9.87 -22.04 -4.73
CA LYS A 273 10.07 -21.33 -6.00
C LYS A 273 8.94 -20.32 -6.27
N PRO A 274 9.24 -19.16 -6.88
CA PRO A 274 8.22 -18.23 -7.33
C PRO A 274 7.49 -18.80 -8.55
N THR A 275 6.32 -19.35 -8.32
CA THR A 275 5.39 -19.82 -9.36
C THR A 275 4.01 -19.27 -9.07
N TYR A 276 3.13 -19.19 -10.09
CA TYR A 276 1.76 -18.76 -9.84
C TYR A 276 1.10 -19.55 -8.70
N ALA A 277 1.24 -20.86 -8.69
CA ALA A 277 0.65 -21.74 -7.66
C ALA A 277 1.15 -21.38 -6.25
N THR A 278 2.47 -21.23 -6.08
CA THR A 278 3.05 -20.93 -4.75
C THR A 278 2.75 -19.50 -4.28
N ILE A 279 2.53 -18.56 -5.21
CA ILE A 279 2.12 -17.20 -4.95
C ILE A 279 0.63 -17.15 -4.61
N ALA A 280 -0.21 -17.79 -5.42
CA ALA A 280 -1.65 -17.86 -5.22
C ALA A 280 -2.05 -18.53 -3.89
N ASP A 281 -1.27 -19.55 -3.47
CA ASP A 281 -1.43 -20.24 -2.18
C ASP A 281 -0.78 -19.50 -1.00
N ASN A 282 -0.17 -18.34 -1.25
CA ASN A 282 0.57 -17.55 -0.24
C ASN A 282 1.71 -18.33 0.44
N ARG A 283 2.27 -19.37 -0.22
CA ARG A 283 3.42 -20.14 0.28
C ARG A 283 4.76 -19.48 -0.05
N TYR A 284 4.83 -18.74 -1.17
CA TYR A 284 6.04 -18.01 -1.54
C TYR A 284 6.21 -16.78 -0.67
N PRO A 285 7.34 -16.60 0.04
CA PRO A 285 7.50 -15.51 1.02
C PRO A 285 7.47 -14.09 0.42
N GLY A 286 7.71 -13.97 -0.89
CA GLY A 286 7.68 -12.70 -1.62
C GLY A 286 6.31 -12.35 -2.18
N SER A 287 5.21 -12.89 -1.66
CA SER A 287 3.86 -12.59 -2.13
C SER A 287 2.91 -12.24 -0.99
N ARG A 288 1.88 -11.45 -1.32
CA ARG A 288 0.83 -11.03 -0.39
C ARG A 288 -0.46 -10.71 -1.11
N PRO A 289 -1.63 -11.01 -0.54
CA PRO A 289 -2.90 -10.54 -1.06
C PRO A 289 -3.04 -9.03 -0.93
N LEU A 290 -3.68 -8.42 -1.92
CA LEU A 290 -4.01 -7.00 -1.95
C LEU A 290 -5.51 -6.81 -1.74
N TYR A 291 -5.85 -5.79 -0.95
CA TYR A 291 -7.23 -5.51 -0.55
C TYR A 291 -7.61 -4.07 -0.85
N VAL A 292 -8.91 -3.90 -1.09
CA VAL A 292 -9.61 -2.62 -1.06
C VAL A 292 -10.69 -2.71 0.02
N TYR A 293 -10.59 -1.88 1.05
CA TYR A 293 -11.60 -1.75 2.09
C TYR A 293 -12.50 -0.57 1.78
N VAL A 294 -13.81 -0.75 1.95
CA VAL A 294 -14.80 0.29 1.61
C VAL A 294 -15.82 0.44 2.72
N LYS A 295 -16.10 1.67 3.14
CA LYS A 295 -17.16 1.95 4.09
C LYS A 295 -18.52 1.73 3.45
N LYS A 296 -19.32 0.82 3.97
CA LYS A 296 -20.66 0.51 3.45
C LYS A 296 -21.57 1.75 3.44
N ALA A 297 -21.50 2.57 4.49
CA ALA A 297 -22.29 3.80 4.58
C ALA A 297 -22.01 4.79 3.45
N HIS A 298 -20.78 4.80 2.90
CA HIS A 298 -20.39 5.68 1.81
C HIS A 298 -20.89 5.23 0.44
N LEU A 299 -21.27 3.95 0.26
CA LEU A 299 -21.75 3.42 -1.02
C LEU A 299 -22.99 4.14 -1.55
N SER A 300 -23.87 4.59 -0.67
CA SER A 300 -25.09 5.33 -1.05
C SER A 300 -24.86 6.86 -1.07
N ALA A 301 -23.87 7.34 -0.33
CA ALA A 301 -23.63 8.78 -0.15
C ALA A 301 -22.67 9.36 -1.20
N ILE A 302 -21.73 8.55 -1.71
CA ILE A 302 -20.68 9.01 -2.63
C ILE A 302 -20.97 8.52 -4.04
N PRO A 303 -21.25 9.42 -4.99
CA PRO A 303 -21.51 9.07 -6.39
C PRO A 303 -20.34 8.33 -7.03
N GLY A 304 -20.65 7.32 -7.84
CA GLY A 304 -19.63 6.55 -8.57
C GLY A 304 -18.91 5.47 -7.75
N LEU A 305 -19.01 5.44 -6.42
CA LEU A 305 -18.26 4.47 -5.60
C LEU A 305 -18.65 3.02 -5.91
N ARG A 306 -19.95 2.71 -6.06
CA ARG A 306 -20.41 1.38 -6.50
C ARG A 306 -19.92 1.02 -7.90
N THR A 307 -19.88 1.99 -8.80
CA THR A 307 -19.39 1.80 -10.17
C THR A 307 -17.89 1.49 -10.17
N LEU A 308 -17.10 2.20 -9.36
CA LEU A 308 -15.68 1.95 -9.20
C LEU A 308 -15.41 0.51 -8.73
N LEU A 309 -16.16 -0.01 -7.76
CA LEU A 309 -16.02 -1.39 -7.30
C LEU A 309 -16.39 -2.42 -8.37
N LYS A 310 -17.44 -2.16 -9.18
CA LYS A 310 -17.80 -3.01 -10.31
C LYS A 310 -16.72 -3.01 -11.39
N LEU A 311 -16.07 -1.87 -11.63
CA LEU A 311 -14.94 -1.78 -12.54
C LEU A 311 -13.75 -2.61 -12.04
N TYR A 312 -13.44 -2.61 -10.74
CA TYR A 312 -12.44 -3.53 -10.18
C TYR A 312 -12.77 -4.98 -10.55
N ALA A 313 -14.00 -5.44 -10.28
CA ALA A 313 -14.45 -6.81 -10.58
C ALA A 313 -14.39 -7.15 -12.08
N ALA A 314 -14.56 -6.18 -12.95
CA ALA A 314 -14.49 -6.38 -14.40
C ALA A 314 -13.04 -6.45 -14.93
N ASN A 315 -12.04 -5.98 -14.15
CA ASN A 315 -10.67 -5.79 -14.63
C ASN A 315 -9.61 -6.71 -13.99
N TRP A 316 -9.92 -7.50 -12.98
CA TRP A 316 -8.97 -8.33 -12.23
C TRP A 316 -8.78 -9.76 -12.72
N SER A 317 -9.45 -10.16 -13.80
CA SER A 317 -9.32 -11.51 -14.37
C SER A 317 -7.88 -11.79 -14.84
N ALA A 318 -7.52 -13.06 -15.03
CA ALA A 318 -6.16 -13.48 -15.44
C ALA A 318 -5.68 -12.84 -16.76
N THR A 319 -6.61 -12.41 -17.62
CA THR A 319 -6.31 -11.68 -18.87
C THR A 319 -6.70 -10.22 -18.81
N GLY A 320 -7.15 -9.76 -17.66
CA GLY A 320 -7.70 -8.42 -17.44
C GLY A 320 -6.64 -7.32 -17.47
N PRO A 321 -7.11 -6.07 -17.61
CA PRO A 321 -6.22 -4.91 -17.65
C PRO A 321 -5.34 -4.73 -16.41
N LEU A 322 -5.82 -5.08 -15.21
CA LEU A 322 -5.04 -4.98 -13.97
C LEU A 322 -3.85 -5.95 -13.99
N VAL A 323 -4.03 -7.17 -14.54
CA VAL A 323 -2.93 -8.14 -14.68
C VAL A 323 -1.86 -7.64 -15.65
N LYS A 324 -2.27 -6.99 -16.74
CA LYS A 324 -1.32 -6.34 -17.67
C LYS A 324 -0.54 -5.19 -17.01
N ARG A 325 -1.05 -4.65 -15.89
CA ARG A 325 -0.38 -3.62 -15.08
C ARG A 325 0.50 -4.20 -13.95
N GLY A 326 0.62 -5.53 -13.88
CA GLY A 326 1.47 -6.22 -12.91
C GLY A 326 0.73 -6.88 -11.74
N LEU A 327 -0.60 -6.74 -11.63
CA LEU A 327 -1.38 -7.49 -10.64
C LEU A 327 -1.30 -8.98 -10.93
N ILE A 328 -1.15 -9.80 -9.91
CA ILE A 328 -1.34 -11.24 -10.04
C ILE A 328 -2.81 -11.54 -9.74
N ALA A 329 -3.49 -12.17 -10.70
CA ALA A 329 -4.89 -12.55 -10.50
C ALA A 329 -5.04 -13.51 -9.33
N SER A 330 -5.97 -13.24 -8.42
CA SER A 330 -6.35 -14.19 -7.37
C SER A 330 -6.96 -15.45 -7.98
N PRO A 331 -6.94 -16.60 -7.29
CA PRO A 331 -7.68 -17.80 -7.71
C PRO A 331 -9.16 -17.51 -7.95
N GLU A 332 -9.77 -18.21 -8.91
CA GLU A 332 -11.15 -17.98 -9.29
C GLU A 332 -12.16 -18.00 -8.11
N PRO A 333 -12.08 -18.92 -7.13
CA PRO A 333 -12.96 -18.88 -5.96
C PRO A 333 -12.84 -17.59 -5.14
N VAL A 334 -11.62 -17.02 -5.04
CA VAL A 334 -11.37 -15.75 -4.34
C VAL A 334 -11.98 -14.59 -5.09
N GLN A 335 -11.81 -14.53 -6.43
CA GLN A 335 -12.45 -13.53 -7.28
C GLN A 335 -13.97 -13.60 -7.18
N ALA A 336 -14.56 -14.81 -7.22
CA ALA A 336 -16.00 -15.02 -7.08
C ALA A 336 -16.53 -14.53 -5.73
N ARG A 337 -15.81 -14.81 -4.63
CA ARG A 337 -16.14 -14.30 -3.27
C ARG A 337 -16.09 -12.77 -3.25
N ALA A 338 -15.02 -12.16 -3.75
CA ALA A 338 -14.87 -10.71 -3.80
C ALA A 338 -15.97 -10.04 -4.63
N ALA A 339 -16.29 -10.60 -5.80
CA ALA A 339 -17.41 -10.13 -6.63
C ALA A 339 -18.78 -10.28 -5.93
N ALA A 340 -19.00 -11.33 -5.14
CA ALA A 340 -20.21 -11.50 -4.35
C ALA A 340 -20.30 -10.46 -3.22
N ILE A 341 -19.20 -10.13 -2.56
CA ILE A 341 -19.12 -9.06 -1.54
C ILE A 341 -19.53 -7.72 -2.17
N ILE A 342 -19.02 -7.39 -3.36
CA ILE A 342 -19.37 -6.16 -4.07
C ILE A 342 -20.86 -6.13 -4.42
N ARG A 343 -21.41 -7.24 -4.98
CA ARG A 343 -22.82 -7.30 -5.40
C ARG A 343 -23.80 -7.18 -4.23
N ASN A 344 -23.49 -7.87 -3.13
CA ASN A 344 -24.38 -7.99 -1.96
C ASN A 344 -24.07 -6.95 -0.88
N GLU A 345 -23.02 -6.16 -1.05
CA GLU A 345 -22.51 -5.19 -0.07
C GLU A 345 -22.34 -5.83 1.32
N THR A 346 -21.74 -7.04 1.34
CA THR A 346 -21.59 -7.85 2.56
C THR A 346 -20.43 -7.31 3.39
N PRO A 347 -20.66 -6.86 4.63
CA PRO A 347 -19.59 -6.42 5.51
C PRO A 347 -18.67 -7.57 5.92
N LEU A 348 -17.42 -7.22 6.23
CA LEU A 348 -16.44 -8.09 6.86
C LEU A 348 -16.96 -8.58 8.22
N ASP A 349 -16.82 -9.87 8.47
CA ASP A 349 -17.01 -10.45 9.80
C ASP A 349 -15.73 -10.25 10.64
N PRO A 350 -15.79 -9.49 11.74
CA PRO A 350 -14.61 -9.27 12.58
C PRO A 350 -14.05 -10.55 13.22
N ALA A 351 -14.85 -11.60 13.34
CA ALA A 351 -14.38 -12.90 13.86
C ALA A 351 -13.38 -13.58 12.92
N GLU A 352 -13.35 -13.19 11.65
CA GLU A 352 -12.36 -13.68 10.67
C GLU A 352 -11.00 -12.95 10.75
N LEU A 353 -10.86 -11.90 11.56
CA LEU A 353 -9.63 -11.12 11.71
C LEU A 353 -8.76 -11.67 12.85
N SER A 354 -7.46 -11.75 12.61
CA SER A 354 -6.42 -12.16 13.58
C SER A 354 -5.72 -10.96 14.20
#